data_d4273ada499cecb434ec95e2b918575e
#
_entry.id   d4273ada499cecb434ec95e2b918575e
#
_cell.length_a   1.000
_cell.length_b   1.000
_cell.length_c   1.000
_cell.angle_alpha   90.00
_cell.angle_beta   90.00
_cell.angle_gamma   90.00
#
_symmetry.space_group_name_H-M   'P 1'
#
loop_
_entity.id
_entity.type
_entity.pdbx_description
1 polymer ?
#
loop_
_entity_poly.entity_id
_entity_poly.type
_entity_poly.pdbx_seq_one_letter_code
_entity_poly.pdbx_strand_id
1 'polypeptide(L)'
;NPRFGSQIIVSQTQQVALLASGKLVSILDPGAHTLETANIPVLENYIPDKKRAFPIEIWFLNKIAFTEFKWGTRTPINIFDPQTQLPIRLGSYGSYQAQIYDVQAFLLKIVGVRTEYSLTSLKEFLLPHIERDTKSAIAEESSQGNVFGLTAKAKKISEKIKIHLNE
;
A
#
# COMPACT_ATOMS: atom_id res chain seq x y z
N ASN A 1 -20.87 -10.70 -13.12
CA ASN A 1 -19.84 -11.46 -13.86
C ASN A 1 -19.77 -10.95 -15.29
N PRO A 2 -18.60 -10.59 -15.80
CA PRO A 2 -18.43 -10.15 -17.16
C PRO A 2 -18.73 -11.29 -18.14
N ARG A 3 -19.07 -10.91 -19.37
CA ARG A 3 -19.25 -11.83 -20.49
C ARG A 3 -18.12 -11.67 -21.48
N PHE A 4 -17.90 -12.66 -22.30
CA PHE A 4 -17.00 -12.55 -23.46
C PHE A 4 -17.45 -11.39 -24.36
N GLY A 5 -16.51 -10.56 -24.80
CA GLY A 5 -16.79 -9.34 -25.56
C GLY A 5 -17.19 -8.13 -24.72
N SER A 6 -17.28 -8.24 -23.37
CA SER A 6 -17.47 -7.08 -22.51
C SER A 6 -16.29 -6.12 -22.63
N GLN A 7 -16.59 -4.80 -22.64
CA GLN A 7 -15.54 -3.77 -22.64
C GLN A 7 -15.23 -3.30 -21.21
N ILE A 8 -13.93 -3.13 -20.94
CA ILE A 8 -13.42 -2.49 -19.73
C ILE A 8 -12.76 -1.19 -20.16
N ILE A 9 -13.21 -0.07 -19.60
CA ILE A 9 -12.60 1.25 -19.82
C ILE A 9 -11.75 1.57 -18.59
N VAL A 10 -10.44 1.68 -18.78
CA VAL A 10 -9.46 1.99 -17.75
C VAL A 10 -9.06 3.46 -17.87
N SER A 11 -9.26 4.24 -16.81
CA SER A 11 -8.90 5.66 -16.78
C SER A 11 -7.38 5.85 -16.76
N GLN A 12 -6.90 7.04 -17.19
CA GLN A 12 -5.47 7.39 -17.24
C GLN A 12 -4.74 7.23 -15.88
N THR A 13 -5.46 7.36 -14.79
CA THR A 13 -4.93 7.29 -13.42
C THR A 13 -5.07 5.90 -12.79
N GLN A 14 -5.56 4.93 -13.55
CA GLN A 14 -5.87 3.58 -13.05
C GLN A 14 -5.12 2.51 -13.81
N GLN A 15 -5.01 1.35 -13.18
CA GLN A 15 -4.77 0.05 -13.81
C GLN A 15 -5.85 -0.92 -13.35
N VAL A 16 -6.11 -1.92 -14.18
CA VAL A 16 -7.07 -2.97 -13.85
C VAL A 16 -6.35 -4.29 -13.77
N ALA A 17 -6.52 -5.00 -12.66
CA ALA A 17 -6.07 -6.36 -12.52
C ALA A 17 -7.24 -7.32 -12.76
N LEU A 18 -6.99 -8.32 -13.59
CA LEU A 18 -7.92 -9.43 -13.85
C LEU A 18 -7.45 -10.66 -13.07
N LEU A 19 -8.32 -11.17 -12.22
CA LEU A 19 -8.07 -12.41 -11.48
C LEU A 19 -9.06 -13.48 -11.90
N ALA A 20 -8.57 -14.69 -12.13
CA ALA A 20 -9.38 -15.87 -12.40
C ALA A 20 -9.04 -16.95 -11.39
N SER A 21 -10.03 -17.48 -10.70
CA SER A 21 -9.84 -18.49 -9.63
C SER A 21 -8.79 -18.07 -8.60
N GLY A 22 -8.81 -16.78 -8.20
CA GLY A 22 -7.88 -16.21 -7.22
C GLY A 22 -6.44 -16.00 -7.73
N LYS A 23 -6.17 -16.20 -9.02
CA LYS A 23 -4.85 -15.98 -9.63
C LYS A 23 -4.89 -14.73 -10.49
N LEU A 24 -3.85 -13.90 -10.41
CA LEU A 24 -3.65 -12.77 -11.29
C LEU A 24 -3.39 -13.28 -12.72
N VAL A 25 -4.26 -12.91 -13.64
CA VAL A 25 -4.22 -13.34 -15.05
C VAL A 25 -3.58 -12.26 -15.93
N SER A 26 -3.97 -11.02 -15.72
CA SER A 26 -3.49 -9.89 -16.52
C SER A 26 -3.62 -8.58 -15.77
N ILE A 27 -2.78 -7.60 -16.15
CA ILE A 27 -2.90 -6.21 -15.73
C ILE A 27 -3.14 -5.39 -16.99
N LEU A 28 -4.20 -4.58 -17.00
CA LEU A 28 -4.60 -3.72 -18.09
C LEU A 28 -4.21 -2.27 -17.79
N ASP A 29 -3.51 -1.65 -18.72
CA ASP A 29 -3.14 -0.23 -18.68
C ASP A 29 -4.31 0.67 -19.09
N PRO A 30 -4.20 2.01 -18.95
CA PRO A 30 -5.22 2.96 -19.39
C PRO A 30 -5.63 2.74 -20.85
N GLY A 31 -6.95 2.75 -21.09
CA GLY A 31 -7.52 2.53 -22.40
C GLY A 31 -8.81 1.71 -22.38
N ALA A 32 -9.30 1.39 -23.57
CA ALA A 32 -10.45 0.52 -23.77
C ALA A 32 -9.97 -0.92 -24.10
N HIS A 33 -10.38 -1.88 -23.31
CA HIS A 33 -10.00 -3.28 -23.47
C HIS A 33 -11.23 -4.14 -23.63
N THR A 34 -11.26 -4.99 -24.66
CA THR A 34 -12.31 -5.98 -24.85
C THR A 34 -11.87 -7.31 -24.24
N LEU A 35 -12.71 -7.90 -23.41
CA LEU A 35 -12.47 -9.21 -22.80
C LEU A 35 -12.65 -10.33 -23.81
N GLU A 36 -11.62 -10.53 -24.63
CA GLU A 36 -11.54 -11.58 -25.64
C GLU A 36 -10.20 -12.29 -25.58
N THR A 37 -10.17 -13.56 -25.95
CA THR A 37 -8.94 -14.37 -25.99
C THR A 37 -7.91 -13.83 -26.97
N ALA A 38 -8.36 -13.15 -28.02
CA ALA A 38 -7.48 -12.48 -28.98
C ALA A 38 -6.66 -11.34 -28.32
N ASN A 39 -7.25 -10.61 -27.37
CA ASN A 39 -6.63 -9.50 -26.69
C ASN A 39 -5.94 -9.92 -25.37
N ILE A 40 -6.44 -10.97 -24.74
CA ILE A 40 -5.92 -11.52 -23.49
C ILE A 40 -5.86 -13.04 -23.63
N PRO A 41 -4.81 -13.58 -24.27
CA PRO A 41 -4.71 -15.00 -24.61
C PRO A 41 -4.84 -15.95 -23.40
N VAL A 42 -4.38 -15.53 -22.23
CA VAL A 42 -4.45 -16.33 -20.98
C VAL A 42 -5.89 -16.64 -20.58
N LEU A 43 -6.87 -15.82 -21.01
CA LEU A 43 -8.29 -16.08 -20.73
C LEU A 43 -8.79 -17.40 -21.36
N GLU A 44 -8.15 -17.89 -22.40
CA GLU A 44 -8.53 -19.17 -23.05
C GLU A 44 -8.57 -20.32 -22.05
N ASN A 45 -7.63 -20.33 -21.11
CA ASN A 45 -7.55 -21.37 -20.08
C ASN A 45 -8.67 -21.28 -19.02
N TYR A 46 -9.38 -20.15 -18.95
CA TYR A 46 -10.39 -19.88 -17.92
C TYR A 46 -11.82 -19.71 -18.49
N ILE A 47 -11.96 -19.70 -19.82
CA ILE A 47 -13.24 -19.55 -20.52
C ILE A 47 -13.54 -20.81 -21.33
N PRO A 48 -14.10 -21.85 -20.71
CA PRO A 48 -14.42 -23.07 -21.42
C PRO A 48 -15.59 -22.92 -22.41
N ASP A 49 -16.49 -21.94 -22.18
CA ASP A 49 -17.63 -21.66 -23.03
C ASP A 49 -17.83 -20.15 -23.21
N LYS A 50 -17.58 -19.66 -24.43
CA LYS A 50 -17.72 -18.24 -24.80
C LYS A 50 -19.13 -17.67 -24.63
N LYS A 51 -20.15 -18.51 -24.48
CA LYS A 51 -21.54 -18.11 -24.28
C LYS A 51 -21.93 -17.93 -22.83
N ARG A 52 -21.11 -18.38 -21.89
CA ARG A 52 -21.40 -18.30 -20.45
C ARG A 52 -20.61 -17.17 -19.79
N ALA A 53 -21.17 -16.64 -18.70
CA ALA A 53 -20.42 -15.79 -17.80
C ALA A 53 -19.30 -16.60 -17.14
N PHE A 54 -18.12 -16.03 -17.03
CA PHE A 54 -16.95 -16.70 -16.45
C PHE A 54 -16.54 -16.00 -15.14
N PRO A 55 -16.00 -16.74 -14.18
CA PRO A 55 -15.66 -16.20 -12.87
C PRO A 55 -14.33 -15.43 -12.95
N ILE A 56 -14.38 -14.18 -13.42
CA ILE A 56 -13.26 -13.25 -13.35
C ILE A 56 -13.62 -12.15 -12.35
N GLU A 57 -12.67 -11.86 -11.49
CA GLU A 57 -12.67 -10.69 -10.64
C GLU A 57 -11.92 -9.56 -11.32
N ILE A 58 -12.49 -8.37 -11.29
CA ILE A 58 -11.94 -7.17 -11.93
C ILE A 58 -11.66 -6.15 -10.83
N TRP A 59 -10.38 -5.85 -10.62
CA TRP A 59 -9.94 -4.89 -9.63
C TRP A 59 -9.45 -3.62 -10.30
N PHE A 60 -10.13 -2.50 -10.00
CA PHE A 60 -9.68 -1.18 -10.43
C PHE A 60 -8.77 -0.60 -9.35
N LEU A 61 -7.53 -0.31 -9.71
CA LEU A 61 -6.51 0.22 -8.80
C LEU A 61 -6.12 1.62 -9.24
N ASN A 62 -6.23 2.57 -8.32
CA ASN A 62 -5.82 3.94 -8.55
C ASN A 62 -4.30 4.07 -8.39
N LYS A 63 -3.64 4.65 -9.39
CA LYS A 63 -2.18 4.84 -9.46
C LYS A 63 -1.72 6.22 -8.99
N ILE A 64 -2.65 7.16 -8.76
CA ILE A 64 -2.29 8.45 -8.17
C ILE A 64 -1.96 8.29 -6.69
N ALA A 65 -1.15 9.21 -6.17
CA ALA A 65 -0.88 9.26 -4.73
C ALA A 65 -2.18 9.43 -3.95
N PHE A 66 -2.34 8.61 -2.92
CA PHE A 66 -3.49 8.74 -2.02
C PHE A 66 -3.38 10.03 -1.21
N THR A 67 -4.55 10.53 -0.82
CA THR A 67 -4.67 11.67 0.07
C THR A 67 -3.80 11.48 1.32
N GLU A 68 -3.34 12.56 1.88
CA GLU A 68 -2.54 12.60 3.10
C GLU A 68 -3.22 11.85 4.26
N PHE A 69 -2.53 10.84 4.79
CA PHE A 69 -2.95 10.09 5.97
C PHE A 69 -2.24 10.64 7.20
N LYS A 70 -3.01 11.08 8.17
CA LYS A 70 -2.48 11.48 9.49
C LYS A 70 -2.30 10.26 10.37
N TRP A 71 -1.21 10.25 11.14
CA TRP A 71 -0.90 9.19 12.10
C TRP A 71 -0.30 9.77 13.38
N GLY A 72 -0.33 9.00 14.44
CA GLY A 72 0.31 9.30 15.70
C GLY A 72 0.55 8.04 16.51
N THR A 73 1.55 8.06 17.38
CA THR A 73 1.85 6.94 18.27
C THR A 73 0.72 6.76 19.28
N ARG A 74 0.14 5.55 19.34
CA ARG A 74 -0.91 5.20 20.30
C ARG A 74 -0.39 5.03 21.71
N THR A 75 0.88 4.64 21.83
CA THR A 75 1.57 4.53 23.11
C THR A 75 2.82 5.39 23.10
N PRO A 76 3.14 6.07 24.21
CA PRO A 76 4.37 6.85 24.30
C PRO A 76 5.61 5.99 24.05
N ILE A 77 6.61 6.61 23.46
CA ILE A 77 7.95 6.03 23.27
C ILE A 77 8.75 6.38 24.51
N ASN A 78 9.15 5.34 25.28
CA ASN A 78 10.00 5.54 26.44
C ASN A 78 11.46 5.51 26.00
N ILE A 79 12.18 6.58 26.23
CA ILE A 79 13.60 6.70 25.96
C ILE A 79 14.33 7.20 27.20
N PHE A 80 15.60 6.86 27.29
CA PHE A 80 16.50 7.36 28.33
C PHE A 80 17.40 8.43 27.72
N ASP A 81 17.33 9.65 28.21
CA ASP A 81 18.15 10.74 27.71
C ASP A 81 19.57 10.64 28.31
N PRO A 82 20.61 10.43 27.50
CA PRO A 82 21.96 10.22 28.00
C PRO A 82 22.57 11.46 28.63
N GLN A 83 22.07 12.66 28.31
CA GLN A 83 22.61 13.91 28.86
C GLN A 83 22.01 14.24 30.24
N THR A 84 20.69 14.13 30.37
CA THR A 84 19.99 14.44 31.61
C THR A 84 19.92 13.25 32.56
N GLN A 85 20.24 12.04 32.11
CA GLN A 85 20.11 10.78 32.84
C GLN A 85 18.65 10.52 33.32
N LEU A 86 17.66 11.02 32.58
CA LEU A 86 16.26 10.89 32.94
C LEU A 86 15.49 10.04 31.91
N PRO A 87 14.50 9.23 32.36
CA PRO A 87 13.55 8.60 31.47
C PRO A 87 12.56 9.64 30.94
N ILE A 88 12.42 9.68 29.62
CA ILE A 88 11.52 10.62 28.95
C ILE A 88 10.47 9.84 28.13
N ARG A 89 9.23 10.33 28.15
CA ARG A 89 8.11 9.77 27.39
C ARG A 89 7.80 10.71 26.21
N LEU A 90 7.95 10.20 25.01
CA LEU A 90 7.69 10.97 23.78
C LEU A 90 6.44 10.48 23.07
N GLY A 91 5.69 11.42 22.50
CA GLY A 91 4.73 11.16 21.46
C GLY A 91 5.30 11.59 20.11
N SER A 92 4.95 10.88 19.05
CA SER A 92 5.26 11.26 17.69
C SER A 92 4.01 11.24 16.82
N TYR A 93 3.90 12.19 15.91
CA TYR A 93 2.80 12.25 14.95
C TYR A 93 3.30 12.84 13.64
N GLY A 94 2.55 12.61 12.59
CA GLY A 94 2.89 13.12 11.27
C GLY A 94 1.84 12.75 10.24
N SER A 95 2.22 12.88 8.99
CA SER A 95 1.40 12.47 7.87
C SER A 95 2.27 11.74 6.83
N TYR A 96 1.62 10.91 6.04
CA TYR A 96 2.25 10.25 4.89
C TYR A 96 1.30 10.20 3.70
N GLN A 97 1.88 10.09 2.52
CA GLN A 97 1.17 9.79 1.29
C GLN A 97 1.67 8.44 0.79
N ALA A 98 0.77 7.65 0.22
CA ALA A 98 1.09 6.36 -0.37
C ALA A 98 0.64 6.33 -1.83
N GLN A 99 1.32 5.54 -2.63
CA GLN A 99 0.99 5.31 -4.03
C GLN A 99 1.22 3.84 -4.36
N ILE A 100 0.31 3.23 -5.12
CA ILE A 100 0.53 1.89 -5.63
C ILE A 100 1.50 2.00 -6.81
N TYR A 101 2.74 1.56 -6.59
CA TYR A 101 3.75 1.52 -7.64
C TYR A 101 3.64 0.23 -8.46
N ASP A 102 3.61 -0.90 -7.77
CA ASP A 102 3.49 -2.25 -8.35
C ASP A 102 2.14 -2.87 -7.95
N VAL A 103 1.25 -3.02 -8.94
CA VAL A 103 -0.09 -3.58 -8.75
C VAL A 103 -0.03 -5.06 -8.37
N GLN A 104 0.90 -5.82 -8.95
CA GLN A 104 1.03 -7.24 -8.66
C GLN A 104 1.49 -7.46 -7.22
N ALA A 105 2.55 -6.76 -6.81
CA ALA A 105 3.04 -6.85 -5.44
C ALA A 105 1.97 -6.38 -4.43
N PHE A 106 1.24 -5.30 -4.73
CA PHE A 106 0.16 -4.81 -3.88
C PHE A 106 -0.93 -5.85 -3.67
N LEU A 107 -1.40 -6.48 -4.76
CA LEU A 107 -2.44 -7.51 -4.68
C LEU A 107 -1.98 -8.74 -3.90
N LEU A 108 -0.76 -9.21 -4.17
CA LEU A 108 -0.25 -10.44 -3.54
C LEU A 108 0.14 -10.24 -2.07
N LYS A 109 0.78 -9.11 -1.74
CA LYS A 109 1.32 -8.87 -0.38
C LYS A 109 0.30 -8.21 0.56
N ILE A 110 -0.57 -7.34 0.06
CA ILE A 110 -1.42 -6.47 0.89
C ILE A 110 -2.88 -6.87 0.83
N VAL A 111 -3.44 -7.04 -0.36
CA VAL A 111 -4.87 -7.40 -0.53
C VAL A 111 -5.13 -8.85 -0.15
N GLY A 112 -4.28 -9.76 -0.57
CA GLY A 112 -4.42 -11.19 -0.31
C GLY A 112 -5.74 -11.74 -0.87
N VAL A 113 -6.52 -12.41 -0.01
CA VAL A 113 -7.81 -13.04 -0.38
C VAL A 113 -9.04 -12.14 -0.17
N ARG A 114 -8.86 -10.85 0.09
CA ARG A 114 -9.96 -9.91 0.29
C ARG A 114 -10.63 -9.58 -1.03
N THR A 115 -11.95 -9.39 -1.01
CA THR A 115 -12.74 -8.99 -2.19
C THR A 115 -12.81 -7.48 -2.38
N GLU A 116 -12.51 -6.72 -1.33
CA GLU A 116 -12.47 -5.25 -1.34
C GLU A 116 -11.30 -4.76 -0.51
N TYR A 117 -10.73 -3.64 -0.90
CA TYR A 117 -9.65 -2.99 -0.16
C TYR A 117 -9.85 -1.47 -0.14
N SER A 118 -10.14 -0.93 1.04
CA SER A 118 -10.39 0.49 1.24
C SER A 118 -9.13 1.23 1.67
N LEU A 119 -9.15 2.57 1.55
CA LEU A 119 -8.10 3.43 2.11
C LEU A 119 -7.96 3.27 3.63
N THR A 120 -9.07 3.00 4.32
CA THR A 120 -9.05 2.72 5.77
C THR A 120 -8.29 1.44 6.06
N SER A 121 -8.55 0.36 5.29
CA SER A 121 -7.82 -0.91 5.43
C SER A 121 -6.32 -0.73 5.16
N LEU A 122 -5.95 0.09 4.16
CA LEU A 122 -4.55 0.41 3.88
C LEU A 122 -3.90 1.15 5.04
N LYS A 123 -4.60 2.15 5.60
CA LYS A 123 -4.13 2.88 6.77
C LYS A 123 -3.90 1.96 7.97
N GLU A 124 -4.86 1.10 8.27
CA GLU A 124 -4.78 0.13 9.37
C GLU A 124 -3.64 -0.86 9.18
N PHE A 125 -3.38 -1.27 7.94
CA PHE A 125 -2.24 -2.13 7.61
C PHE A 125 -0.90 -1.42 7.82
N LEU A 126 -0.75 -0.18 7.35
CA LEU A 126 0.52 0.55 7.40
C LEU A 126 0.84 1.11 8.79
N LEU A 127 -0.16 1.47 9.59
CA LEU A 127 0.02 2.15 10.88
C LEU A 127 0.95 1.41 11.86
N PRO A 128 0.84 0.10 12.10
CA PRO A 128 1.77 -0.63 12.97
C PRO A 128 3.23 -0.59 12.48
N HIS A 129 3.43 -0.64 11.17
CA HIS A 129 4.77 -0.55 10.56
C HIS A 129 5.37 0.85 10.78
N ILE A 130 4.59 1.90 10.51
CA ILE A 130 5.00 3.29 10.75
C ILE A 130 5.34 3.52 12.23
N GLU A 131 4.50 3.03 13.16
CA GLU A 131 4.76 3.17 14.60
C GLU A 131 6.04 2.45 15.02
N ARG A 132 6.27 1.23 14.54
CA ARG A 132 7.48 0.44 14.81
C ARG A 132 8.73 1.19 14.34
N ASP A 133 8.73 1.60 13.09
CA ASP A 133 9.90 2.20 12.46
C ASP A 133 10.17 3.60 13.01
N THR A 134 9.12 4.34 13.37
CA THR A 134 9.26 5.61 14.11
C THR A 134 9.93 5.40 15.47
N LYS A 135 9.49 4.40 16.25
CA LYS A 135 10.07 4.08 17.55
C LYS A 135 11.54 3.73 17.42
N SER A 136 11.90 2.89 16.43
CA SER A 136 13.26 2.50 16.14
C SER A 136 14.13 3.69 15.75
N ALA A 137 13.68 4.52 14.82
CA ALA A 137 14.43 5.69 14.35
C ALA A 137 14.62 6.74 15.47
N ILE A 138 13.61 6.97 16.31
CA ILE A 138 13.72 7.87 17.46
C ILE A 138 14.72 7.32 18.50
N ALA A 139 14.67 6.03 18.82
CA ALA A 139 15.57 5.40 19.75
C ALA A 139 17.03 5.51 19.28
N GLU A 140 17.29 5.27 18.00
CA GLU A 140 18.61 5.41 17.39
C GLU A 140 19.11 6.85 17.45
N GLU A 141 18.30 7.84 17.03
CA GLU A 141 18.71 9.24 17.01
C GLU A 141 18.86 9.84 18.42
N SER A 142 18.11 9.34 19.40
CA SER A 142 18.25 9.76 20.81
C SER A 142 19.50 9.22 21.48
N SER A 143 19.96 8.02 21.10
CA SER A 143 21.19 7.45 21.64
C SER A 143 22.46 8.21 21.22
N GLN A 144 22.41 8.94 20.11
CA GLN A 144 23.51 9.73 19.54
C GLN A 144 23.53 11.20 19.98
N GLY A 145 22.60 11.64 20.84
CA GLY A 145 22.49 13.04 21.24
C GLY A 145 21.43 13.27 22.31
N ASN A 146 21.01 14.52 22.48
CA ASN A 146 19.98 14.84 23.44
C ASN A 146 18.60 14.74 22.80
N VAL A 147 17.60 14.43 23.63
CA VAL A 147 16.19 14.28 23.21
C VAL A 147 15.62 15.58 22.67
N PHE A 148 16.02 16.72 23.21
CA PHE A 148 15.54 18.04 22.76
C PHE A 148 15.98 18.39 21.33
N GLY A 149 17.02 17.75 20.82
CA GLY A 149 17.48 17.86 19.42
C GLY A 149 16.67 17.03 18.41
N LEU A 150 15.76 16.15 18.85
CA LEU A 150 15.03 15.25 17.94
C LEU A 150 14.15 16.00 16.95
N THR A 151 13.55 17.13 17.34
CA THR A 151 12.73 17.94 16.44
C THR A 151 13.54 18.44 15.23
N ALA A 152 14.79 18.85 15.44
CA ALA A 152 15.68 19.25 14.34
C ALA A 152 16.05 18.09 13.41
N LYS A 153 15.96 16.84 13.89
CA LYS A 153 16.22 15.62 13.13
C LYS A 153 14.98 15.01 12.48
N ALA A 154 13.81 15.65 12.59
CA ALA A 154 12.54 15.10 12.10
C ALA A 154 12.60 14.69 10.62
N LYS A 155 13.25 15.49 9.76
CA LYS A 155 13.42 15.13 8.34
C LYS A 155 14.23 13.84 8.16
N LYS A 156 15.36 13.70 8.87
CA LYS A 156 16.19 12.50 8.83
C LYS A 156 15.45 11.26 9.30
N ILE A 157 14.66 11.40 10.38
CA ILE A 157 13.80 10.33 10.90
C ILE A 157 12.74 9.92 9.86
N SER A 158 12.08 10.89 9.22
CA SER A 158 11.08 10.63 8.17
C SER A 158 11.68 9.89 6.97
N GLU A 159 12.87 10.25 6.55
CA GLU A 159 13.57 9.58 5.44
C GLU A 159 13.92 8.13 5.79
N LYS A 160 14.38 7.85 7.01
CA LYS A 160 14.61 6.46 7.47
C LYS A 160 13.34 5.64 7.45
N ILE A 161 12.24 6.17 7.99
CA ILE A 161 10.94 5.50 7.99
C ILE A 161 10.47 5.20 6.57
N LYS A 162 10.60 6.17 5.65
CA LYS A 162 10.23 6.00 4.24
C LYS A 162 11.00 4.86 3.57
N ILE A 163 12.30 4.74 3.83
CA ILE A 163 13.13 3.66 3.26
C ILE A 163 12.60 2.30 3.72
N HIS A 164 12.42 2.10 5.03
CA HIS A 164 11.94 0.83 5.58
C HIS A 164 10.53 0.44 5.14
N LEU A 165 9.66 1.42 4.86
CA LEU A 165 8.30 1.15 4.38
C LEU A 165 8.24 0.76 2.89
N ASN A 166 9.30 1.01 2.13
CA ASN A 166 9.37 0.70 0.70
C ASN A 166 10.08 -0.65 0.41
N GLU A 167 10.62 -1.31 1.43
CA GLU A 167 11.21 -2.65 1.37
C GLU A 167 10.14 -3.77 1.50
#